data_32f55cdaa830975a6835b9e0bd47441e
#
_entry.id   32f55cdaa830975a6835b9e0bd47441e
#
_cell.length_a   1.000
_cell.length_b   1.000
_cell.length_c   1.000
_cell.angle_alpha   90.00
_cell.angle_beta   90.00
_cell.angle_gamma   90.00
#
_symmetry.space_group_name_H-M   'P 1'
#
loop_
_entity.id
_entity.type
_entity.pdbx_description
1 polymer ?
#
loop_
_entity_poly.entity_id
_entity_poly.type
_entity_poly.pdbx_seq_one_letter_code
_entity_poly.pdbx_strand_id
1 'polypeptide(L)'
;MFMYTDYTQHLLDNVKKIHFIGCGGSGMYPLIQILAAKGYEISGSDVLDGSIIRYEREMGVKVSLGHSADNVIGADMVVYSAAIAKDNVELSAAASYGIPTVERSVLLGYVSRLYKESICVSGTHGKTTTTSMITTALELAGKDPSAVIGGKLPLINGYGKAGKGDDIVIEACEFSETFLKLTPYLSVVLNIDNDHLDYYGSMGELKFAFKRFALMTQFMIFANADDKNTMDVMYTLDRRVRTFGIDNDGDYQAIHVQEYKPGFFEFDLKEWSKIPGHIRLAVPGRH
;
A
#
# COMPACT_ATOMS: atom_id res chain seq x y z
N MET A 1 7.90 -11.54 -19.34
CA MET A 1 8.97 -10.77 -18.68
C MET A 1 8.68 -9.30 -18.96
N PHE A 2 7.94 -8.66 -18.07
CA PHE A 2 7.65 -7.24 -18.23
C PHE A 2 8.91 -6.48 -17.82
N MET A 3 9.54 -5.82 -18.80
CA MET A 3 10.63 -4.90 -18.54
C MET A 3 10.07 -3.70 -17.78
N TYR A 4 10.27 -3.68 -16.44
CA TYR A 4 10.32 -2.41 -15.74
C TYR A 4 11.46 -1.63 -16.40
N THR A 5 11.15 -0.49 -16.96
CA THR A 5 12.13 0.35 -17.60
C THR A 5 13.24 0.67 -16.59
N ASP A 6 14.48 0.61 -17.02
CA ASP A 6 15.72 0.85 -16.28
C ASP A 6 15.68 2.14 -15.40
N TYR A 7 14.89 3.10 -15.82
CA TYR A 7 14.63 4.39 -15.15
C TYR A 7 14.12 4.26 -13.70
N THR A 8 13.26 3.27 -13.39
CA THR A 8 12.71 3.13 -12.02
C THR A 8 13.63 2.42 -11.05
N GLN A 9 14.69 1.77 -11.51
CA GLN A 9 15.66 1.11 -10.63
C GLN A 9 16.58 2.13 -9.94
N HIS A 10 16.82 3.26 -10.59
CA HIS A 10 17.73 4.32 -10.16
C HIS A 10 17.00 5.62 -9.79
N LEU A 11 15.71 5.53 -9.43
CA LEU A 11 14.84 6.70 -9.25
C LEU A 11 15.38 7.72 -8.25
N LEU A 12 16.00 7.27 -7.18
CA LEU A 12 16.53 8.14 -6.13
C LEU A 12 18.06 8.23 -6.12
N ASP A 13 18.74 7.75 -7.18
CA ASP A 13 20.19 7.91 -7.30
C ASP A 13 20.54 9.39 -7.41
N ASN A 14 21.48 9.85 -6.59
CA ASN A 14 21.89 11.25 -6.48
C ASN A 14 20.82 12.23 -5.98
N VAL A 15 19.63 11.76 -5.56
CA VAL A 15 18.60 12.57 -4.93
C VAL A 15 18.91 12.72 -3.44
N LYS A 16 18.83 13.94 -2.93
CA LYS A 16 18.96 14.26 -1.49
C LYS A 16 17.75 15.03 -0.97
N LYS A 17 17.21 15.91 -1.81
CA LYS A 17 16.11 16.82 -1.47
C LYS A 17 14.87 16.48 -2.30
N ILE A 18 13.80 16.14 -1.63
CA ILE A 18 12.54 15.76 -2.27
C ILE A 18 11.44 16.71 -1.83
N HIS A 19 10.75 17.29 -2.81
CA HIS A 19 9.58 18.13 -2.57
C HIS A 19 8.30 17.37 -2.90
N PHE A 20 7.30 17.40 -1.98
CA PHE A 20 6.02 16.73 -2.13
C PHE A 20 4.90 17.73 -2.36
N ILE A 21 4.24 17.70 -3.54
CA ILE A 21 3.05 18.50 -3.85
C ILE A 21 1.81 17.73 -3.40
N GLY A 22 1.00 18.32 -2.50
CA GLY A 22 -0.13 17.66 -1.85
C GLY A 22 0.33 16.75 -0.71
N CYS A 23 1.31 17.18 0.07
CA CYS A 23 1.94 16.40 1.12
C CYS A 23 0.97 16.00 2.24
N GLY A 24 -0.06 16.80 2.54
CA GLY A 24 -1.09 16.50 3.56
C GLY A 24 -2.04 15.34 3.23
N GLY A 25 -1.84 14.68 2.08
CA GLY A 25 -2.60 13.50 1.71
C GLY A 25 -2.21 12.26 2.51
N SER A 26 -3.20 11.45 2.95
CA SER A 26 -2.96 10.22 3.72
C SER A 26 -2.04 9.21 3.03
N GLY A 27 -2.02 9.19 1.70
CA GLY A 27 -1.13 8.32 0.93
C GLY A 27 0.27 8.90 0.71
N MET A 28 0.49 10.22 0.93
CA MET A 28 1.80 10.86 0.85
C MET A 28 2.57 10.71 2.16
N TYR A 29 1.90 10.90 3.28
CA TYR A 29 2.49 10.91 4.61
C TYR A 29 3.38 9.70 4.93
N PRO A 30 2.96 8.44 4.68
CA PRO A 30 3.82 7.27 4.91
C PRO A 30 5.13 7.30 4.11
N LEU A 31 5.07 7.77 2.86
CA LEU A 31 6.27 7.89 2.02
C LEU A 31 7.23 8.96 2.55
N ILE A 32 6.68 10.10 2.99
CA ILE A 32 7.43 11.16 3.63
C ILE A 32 8.14 10.63 4.88
N GLN A 33 7.43 9.89 5.75
CA GLN A 33 8.01 9.28 6.95
C GLN A 33 9.16 8.33 6.61
N ILE A 34 8.94 7.42 5.65
CA ILE A 34 9.94 6.43 5.26
C ILE A 34 11.18 7.09 4.68
N LEU A 35 11.01 8.08 3.80
CA LEU A 35 12.14 8.75 3.16
C LEU A 35 12.89 9.68 4.13
N ALA A 36 12.19 10.39 5.00
CA ALA A 36 12.82 11.17 6.07
C ALA A 36 13.65 10.27 7.00
N ALA A 37 13.12 9.11 7.41
CA ALA A 37 13.86 8.13 8.21
C ALA A 37 15.07 7.53 7.48
N LYS A 38 15.06 7.50 6.14
CA LYS A 38 16.21 7.10 5.30
C LYS A 38 17.20 8.23 5.05
N GLY A 39 16.98 9.43 5.62
CA GLY A 39 17.92 10.56 5.58
C GLY A 39 17.74 11.53 4.42
N TYR A 40 16.63 11.45 3.67
CA TYR A 40 16.29 12.46 2.67
C TYR A 40 15.82 13.76 3.33
N GLU A 41 16.22 14.90 2.79
CA GLU A 41 15.70 16.21 3.15
C GLU A 41 14.34 16.40 2.47
N ILE A 42 13.27 16.51 3.27
CA ILE A 42 11.91 16.56 2.76
C ILE A 42 11.34 17.98 2.92
N SER A 43 10.69 18.44 1.86
CA SER A 43 9.81 19.60 1.89
C SER A 43 8.47 19.24 1.23
N GLY A 44 7.45 20.05 1.45
CA GLY A 44 6.16 19.83 0.82
C GLY A 44 5.29 21.06 0.77
N SER A 45 4.22 20.97 -0.01
CA SER A 45 3.16 21.96 -0.11
C SER A 45 1.79 21.31 -0.05
N ASP A 46 0.83 21.99 0.54
CA ASP A 46 -0.58 21.60 0.52
C ASP A 46 -1.47 22.84 0.65
N VAL A 47 -2.71 22.75 0.18
CA VAL A 47 -3.70 23.83 0.32
C VAL A 47 -4.43 23.81 1.66
N LEU A 48 -4.39 22.67 2.36
CA LEU A 48 -5.08 22.44 3.64
C LEU A 48 -4.09 22.29 4.80
N ASP A 49 -4.31 23.01 5.90
CA ASP A 49 -3.54 22.86 7.14
C ASP A 49 -4.20 21.81 8.05
N GLY A 50 -4.03 20.54 7.69
CA GLY A 50 -4.63 19.41 8.39
C GLY A 50 -3.75 18.81 9.48
N SER A 51 -4.24 17.72 10.12
CA SER A 51 -3.49 17.02 11.17
C SER A 51 -2.21 16.36 10.61
N ILE A 52 -2.21 15.90 9.35
CA ILE A 52 -1.04 15.32 8.69
C ILE A 52 0.07 16.37 8.57
N ILE A 53 -0.27 17.58 8.10
CA ILE A 53 0.70 18.68 7.98
C ILE A 53 1.36 19.00 9.34
N ARG A 54 0.60 18.92 10.44
CA ARG A 54 1.16 19.11 11.78
C ARG A 54 2.18 18.03 12.14
N TYR A 55 1.85 16.77 11.87
CA TYR A 55 2.79 15.65 12.09
C TYR A 55 4.04 15.77 11.23
N GLU A 56 3.92 16.22 9.97
CA GLU A 56 5.06 16.45 9.09
C GLU A 56 5.98 17.55 9.63
N ARG A 57 5.42 18.66 10.09
CA ARG A 57 6.18 19.74 10.72
C ARG A 57 6.88 19.29 12.00
N GLU A 58 6.22 18.47 12.83
CA GLU A 58 6.82 17.88 14.03
C GLU A 58 8.01 16.95 13.71
N MET A 59 8.00 16.30 12.52
CA MET A 59 9.12 15.52 11.99
C MET A 59 10.23 16.39 11.36
N GLY A 60 10.07 17.71 11.32
CA GLY A 60 11.05 18.63 10.72
C GLY A 60 10.87 18.85 9.21
N VAL A 61 9.78 18.38 8.61
CA VAL A 61 9.45 18.65 7.21
C VAL A 61 9.06 20.12 7.04
N LYS A 62 9.65 20.79 6.05
CA LYS A 62 9.29 22.17 5.71
C LYS A 62 8.04 22.16 4.85
N VAL A 63 6.90 22.57 5.42
CA VAL A 63 5.62 22.57 4.70
C VAL A 63 5.15 24.01 4.45
N SER A 64 4.94 24.33 3.18
CA SER A 64 4.33 25.57 2.68
C SER A 64 2.82 25.37 2.53
N LEU A 65 2.04 26.36 2.96
CA LEU A 65 0.61 26.41 2.68
C LEU A 65 0.36 27.15 1.37
N GLY A 66 -0.36 26.51 0.46
CA GLY A 66 -0.55 26.98 -0.91
C GLY A 66 0.58 26.55 -1.85
N HIS A 67 0.31 26.66 -3.14
CA HIS A 67 1.24 26.29 -4.20
C HIS A 67 1.96 27.55 -4.75
N SER A 68 3.28 27.48 -4.85
CA SER A 68 4.12 28.54 -5.43
C SER A 68 5.29 27.94 -6.18
N ALA A 69 5.69 28.58 -7.29
CA ALA A 69 6.87 28.20 -8.05
C ALA A 69 8.15 28.13 -7.19
N ASP A 70 8.22 28.96 -6.15
CA ASP A 70 9.39 29.02 -5.26
C ASP A 70 9.54 27.80 -4.36
N ASN A 71 8.45 27.04 -4.11
CA ASN A 71 8.47 25.89 -3.23
C ASN A 71 9.37 24.76 -3.73
N VAL A 72 9.57 24.64 -5.05
CA VAL A 72 10.39 23.57 -5.65
C VAL A 72 11.86 23.98 -5.83
N ILE A 73 12.23 25.22 -5.51
CA ILE A 73 13.62 25.70 -5.69
C ILE A 73 14.58 24.89 -4.81
N GLY A 74 15.57 24.30 -5.45
CA GLY A 74 16.61 23.50 -4.78
C GLY A 74 16.21 22.08 -4.45
N ALA A 75 15.04 21.60 -4.89
CA ALA A 75 14.69 20.19 -4.86
C ALA A 75 15.43 19.44 -5.99
N ASP A 76 15.88 18.22 -5.68
CA ASP A 76 16.46 17.30 -6.67
C ASP A 76 15.37 16.50 -7.39
N MET A 77 14.20 16.35 -6.75
CA MET A 77 13.04 15.66 -7.28
C MET A 77 11.75 16.25 -6.70
N VAL A 78 10.69 16.24 -7.50
CA VAL A 78 9.34 16.61 -7.08
C VAL A 78 8.43 15.37 -7.17
N VAL A 79 7.71 15.09 -6.09
CA VAL A 79 6.69 14.03 -6.01
C VAL A 79 5.32 14.68 -5.94
N TYR A 80 4.37 14.17 -6.72
CA TYR A 80 3.02 14.72 -6.73
C TYR A 80 1.95 13.63 -6.61
N SER A 81 0.81 13.98 -6.02
CA SER A 81 -0.36 13.13 -5.97
C SER A 81 -1.13 13.19 -7.29
N ALA A 82 -1.77 12.09 -7.69
CA ALA A 82 -2.66 12.06 -8.85
C ALA A 82 -3.84 13.07 -8.77
N ALA A 83 -4.14 13.58 -7.57
CA ALA A 83 -5.15 14.63 -7.38
C ALA A 83 -4.66 16.04 -7.76
N ILE A 84 -3.36 16.23 -7.99
CA ILE A 84 -2.78 17.52 -8.39
C ILE A 84 -3.10 17.78 -9.86
N ALA A 85 -3.67 18.96 -10.13
CA ALA A 85 -3.98 19.39 -11.48
C ALA A 85 -2.72 19.50 -12.33
N LYS A 86 -2.81 19.15 -13.61
CA LYS A 86 -1.65 19.15 -14.54
C LYS A 86 -1.06 20.55 -14.77
N ASP A 87 -1.85 21.58 -14.57
CA ASP A 87 -1.46 23.00 -14.67
C ASP A 87 -0.99 23.60 -13.34
N ASN A 88 -0.74 22.77 -12.32
CA ASN A 88 -0.21 23.21 -11.04
C ASN A 88 1.09 24.00 -11.23
N VAL A 89 1.20 25.15 -10.54
CA VAL A 89 2.32 26.09 -10.68
C VAL A 89 3.67 25.47 -10.29
N GLU A 90 3.68 24.56 -9.31
CA GLU A 90 4.89 23.87 -8.86
C GLU A 90 5.36 22.82 -9.87
N LEU A 91 4.43 22.07 -10.52
CA LEU A 91 4.76 21.16 -11.60
C LEU A 91 5.32 21.91 -12.81
N SER A 92 4.73 23.06 -13.15
CA SER A 92 5.20 23.93 -14.23
C SER A 92 6.59 24.50 -13.94
N ALA A 93 6.83 24.92 -12.69
CA ALA A 93 8.13 25.41 -12.24
C ALA A 93 9.20 24.30 -12.26
N ALA A 94 8.88 23.12 -11.74
CA ALA A 94 9.78 21.96 -11.78
C ALA A 94 10.21 21.63 -13.21
N ALA A 95 9.26 21.60 -14.15
CA ALA A 95 9.56 21.39 -15.57
C ALA A 95 10.49 22.49 -16.13
N SER A 96 10.24 23.75 -15.78
CA SER A 96 11.05 24.91 -16.24
C SER A 96 12.48 24.89 -15.69
N TYR A 97 12.65 24.36 -14.47
CA TYR A 97 13.96 24.24 -13.82
C TYR A 97 14.66 22.91 -14.15
N GLY A 98 14.04 22.02 -14.94
CA GLY A 98 14.60 20.73 -15.28
C GLY A 98 14.60 19.74 -14.08
N ILE A 99 13.78 19.97 -13.06
CA ILE A 99 13.67 19.09 -11.89
C ILE A 99 12.78 17.90 -12.26
N PRO A 100 13.26 16.64 -12.08
CA PRO A 100 12.47 15.45 -12.34
C PRO A 100 11.20 15.42 -11.49
N THR A 101 10.07 15.07 -12.11
CA THR A 101 8.80 14.90 -11.41
C THR A 101 8.35 13.45 -11.46
N VAL A 102 7.80 12.94 -10.37
CA VAL A 102 7.32 11.56 -10.28
C VAL A 102 5.96 11.49 -9.56
N GLU A 103 5.05 10.70 -10.07
CA GLU A 103 3.78 10.47 -9.41
C GLU A 103 3.97 9.52 -8.21
N ARG A 104 3.23 9.79 -7.12
CA ARG A 104 3.29 9.06 -5.84
C ARG A 104 3.31 7.53 -5.99
N SER A 105 2.50 6.97 -6.88
CA SER A 105 2.41 5.52 -7.05
C SER A 105 3.68 4.91 -7.64
N VAL A 106 4.41 5.65 -8.47
CA VAL A 106 5.72 5.24 -9.01
C VAL A 106 6.77 5.25 -7.89
N LEU A 107 6.77 6.29 -7.06
CA LEU A 107 7.66 6.36 -5.89
C LEU A 107 7.35 5.23 -4.88
N LEU A 108 6.07 4.93 -4.62
CA LEU A 108 5.66 3.81 -3.77
C LEU A 108 6.18 2.47 -4.32
N GLY A 109 6.10 2.28 -5.64
CA GLY A 109 6.68 1.13 -6.31
C GLY A 109 8.19 1.02 -6.12
N TYR A 110 8.92 2.13 -6.18
CA TYR A 110 10.34 2.17 -5.86
C TYR A 110 10.60 1.83 -4.40
N VAL A 111 9.87 2.45 -3.47
CA VAL A 111 10.02 2.22 -2.03
C VAL A 111 9.74 0.75 -1.67
N SER A 112 8.76 0.10 -2.30
CA SER A 112 8.46 -1.31 -2.06
C SER A 112 9.67 -2.25 -2.33
N ARG A 113 10.56 -1.87 -3.23
CA ARG A 113 11.79 -2.63 -3.55
C ARG A 113 12.95 -2.40 -2.59
N LEU A 114 12.89 -1.36 -1.76
CA LEU A 114 13.93 -1.08 -0.77
C LEU A 114 13.89 -2.03 0.43
N TYR A 115 12.84 -2.83 0.55
CA TYR A 115 12.62 -3.78 1.62
C TYR A 115 12.82 -5.21 1.11
N LYS A 116 13.30 -6.06 2.00
CA LYS A 116 13.53 -7.47 1.69
C LYS A 116 12.22 -8.20 1.41
N GLU A 117 11.21 -7.91 2.21
CA GLU A 117 9.89 -8.52 2.11
C GLU A 117 8.80 -7.44 2.04
N SER A 118 8.23 -7.26 0.85
CA SER A 118 7.08 -6.38 0.65
C SER A 118 5.80 -7.20 0.64
N ILE A 119 4.92 -6.94 1.62
CA ILE A 119 3.61 -7.59 1.77
C ILE A 119 2.57 -6.63 1.20
N CYS A 120 2.00 -6.96 0.04
CA CYS A 120 1.06 -6.10 -0.66
C CYS A 120 -0.36 -6.66 -0.55
N VAL A 121 -1.25 -5.92 0.10
CA VAL A 121 -2.65 -6.33 0.33
C VAL A 121 -3.55 -5.66 -0.69
N SER A 122 -4.16 -6.46 -1.56
CA SER A 122 -5.07 -6.03 -2.62
C SER A 122 -6.47 -6.64 -2.45
N GLY A 123 -7.42 -6.10 -3.17
CA GLY A 123 -8.81 -6.53 -3.19
C GLY A 123 -9.73 -5.33 -3.29
N THR A 124 -10.94 -5.51 -3.75
CA THR A 124 -11.93 -4.43 -3.82
C THR A 124 -12.27 -3.92 -2.42
N HIS A 125 -12.48 -4.82 -1.47
CA HIS A 125 -12.87 -4.52 -0.09
C HIS A 125 -11.89 -5.09 0.94
N GLY A 126 -11.80 -4.46 2.12
CA GLY A 126 -11.05 -4.98 3.26
C GLY A 126 -9.55 -4.67 3.26
N LYS A 127 -8.99 -4.03 2.24
CA LYS A 127 -7.56 -3.70 2.12
C LYS A 127 -6.98 -3.02 3.37
N THR A 128 -7.56 -1.90 3.77
CA THR A 128 -7.10 -1.09 4.91
C THR A 128 -7.12 -1.89 6.22
N THR A 129 -8.20 -2.63 6.46
CA THR A 129 -8.35 -3.46 7.67
C THR A 129 -7.29 -4.56 7.70
N THR A 130 -7.12 -5.31 6.62
CA THR A 130 -6.15 -6.41 6.54
C THR A 130 -4.71 -5.91 6.60
N THR A 131 -4.38 -4.80 5.90
CA THR A 131 -3.06 -4.16 6.01
C THR A 131 -2.76 -3.75 7.45
N SER A 132 -3.76 -3.18 8.15
CA SER A 132 -3.64 -2.81 9.57
C SER A 132 -3.45 -4.02 10.47
N MET A 133 -4.16 -5.12 10.24
CA MET A 133 -4.03 -6.36 11.01
C MET A 133 -2.65 -6.99 10.84
N ILE A 134 -2.16 -7.09 9.59
CA ILE A 134 -0.82 -7.63 9.31
C ILE A 134 0.26 -6.75 9.95
N THR A 135 0.15 -5.42 9.80
CA THR A 135 1.07 -4.47 10.44
C THR A 135 1.09 -4.65 11.96
N THR A 136 -0.11 -4.78 12.57
CA THR A 136 -0.25 -5.01 14.02
C THR A 136 0.40 -6.32 14.46
N ALA A 137 0.17 -7.39 13.73
CA ALA A 137 0.75 -8.71 14.04
C ALA A 137 2.28 -8.69 13.97
N LEU A 138 2.85 -8.09 12.95
CA LEU A 138 4.31 -7.94 12.80
C LEU A 138 4.91 -7.03 13.86
N GLU A 139 4.23 -5.94 14.23
CA GLU A 139 4.65 -5.04 15.30
C GLU A 139 4.69 -5.76 16.65
N LEU A 140 3.62 -6.49 16.99
CA LEU A 140 3.54 -7.26 18.23
C LEU A 140 4.54 -8.44 18.26
N ALA A 141 4.92 -8.96 17.10
CA ALA A 141 5.99 -9.95 16.96
C ALA A 141 7.41 -9.35 17.04
N GLY A 142 7.55 -8.04 17.26
CA GLY A 142 8.84 -7.35 17.37
C GLY A 142 9.59 -7.20 16.04
N LYS A 143 8.90 -7.30 14.90
CA LYS A 143 9.49 -7.17 13.56
C LYS A 143 9.73 -5.71 13.13
N ASP A 144 9.09 -4.75 13.80
CA ASP A 144 9.18 -3.30 13.50
C ASP A 144 9.04 -2.98 12.00
N PRO A 145 7.92 -3.38 11.34
CA PRO A 145 7.75 -3.20 9.91
C PRO A 145 7.55 -1.73 9.54
N SER A 146 7.89 -1.37 8.31
CA SER A 146 7.31 -0.17 7.69
C SER A 146 5.90 -0.46 7.19
N ALA A 147 5.06 0.58 7.09
CA ALA A 147 3.68 0.41 6.67
C ALA A 147 3.18 1.61 5.85
N VAL A 148 2.38 1.31 4.81
CA VAL A 148 1.63 2.29 4.01
C VAL A 148 0.16 1.85 4.00
N ILE A 149 -0.68 2.58 4.74
CA ILE A 149 -2.07 2.19 5.03
C ILE A 149 -3.01 3.30 4.56
N GLY A 150 -4.12 2.94 3.93
CA GLY A 150 -5.11 3.90 3.44
C GLY A 150 -5.93 4.60 4.53
N GLY A 151 -5.89 4.10 5.77
CA GLY A 151 -6.60 4.63 6.94
C GLY A 151 -5.71 4.80 8.15
N LYS A 152 -6.22 5.49 9.18
CA LYS A 152 -5.48 5.68 10.43
C LYS A 152 -5.48 4.40 11.26
N LEU A 153 -4.30 3.91 11.62
CA LEU A 153 -4.11 2.79 12.54
C LEU A 153 -3.72 3.34 13.93
N PRO A 154 -4.57 3.15 14.97
CA PRO A 154 -4.30 3.69 16.32
C PRO A 154 -2.98 3.23 16.92
N LEU A 155 -2.58 1.96 16.70
CA LEU A 155 -1.35 1.39 17.24
C LEU A 155 -0.09 2.18 16.85
N ILE A 156 -0.04 2.70 15.62
CA ILE A 156 1.07 3.49 15.10
C ILE A 156 0.77 5.00 15.08
N ASN A 157 -0.40 5.39 15.61
CA ASN A 157 -0.93 6.77 15.62
C ASN A 157 -0.85 7.48 14.25
N GLY A 158 -1.01 6.75 13.15
CA GLY A 158 -0.83 7.32 11.80
C GLY A 158 -1.42 6.48 10.68
N TYR A 159 -1.18 6.95 9.47
CA TYR A 159 -1.54 6.31 8.20
C TYR A 159 -0.41 5.44 7.65
N GLY A 160 0.69 5.39 8.38
CA GLY A 160 1.87 4.63 8.04
C GLY A 160 2.96 4.79 9.07
N LYS A 161 4.04 4.08 8.88
CA LYS A 161 5.18 4.03 9.78
C LYS A 161 6.46 3.77 8.99
N ALA A 162 7.54 4.40 9.40
CA ALA A 162 8.89 4.03 9.02
C ALA A 162 9.47 3.13 10.10
N GLY A 163 9.41 1.82 9.90
CA GLY A 163 10.03 0.82 10.77
C GLY A 163 11.51 0.62 10.45
N LYS A 164 12.21 -0.09 11.34
CA LYS A 164 13.63 -0.46 11.17
C LYS A 164 13.80 -1.91 10.69
N GLY A 165 12.69 -2.66 10.59
CA GLY A 165 12.68 -4.03 10.11
C GLY A 165 12.85 -4.15 8.60
N ASP A 166 13.02 -5.37 8.14
CA ASP A 166 13.19 -5.72 6.73
C ASP A 166 11.88 -5.74 5.95
N ASP A 167 10.74 -5.63 6.64
CA ASP A 167 9.41 -5.80 6.09
C ASP A 167 8.73 -4.46 5.82
N ILE A 168 7.94 -4.42 4.75
CA ILE A 168 6.98 -3.34 4.50
C ILE A 168 5.61 -3.92 4.17
N VAL A 169 4.56 -3.40 4.82
CA VAL A 169 3.16 -3.76 4.55
C VAL A 169 2.50 -2.62 3.78
N ILE A 170 1.97 -2.92 2.60
CA ILE A 170 1.44 -1.91 1.67
C ILE A 170 0.00 -2.21 1.31
N GLU A 171 -0.88 -1.25 1.49
CA GLU A 171 -2.20 -1.27 0.87
C GLU A 171 -2.07 -1.04 -0.64
N ALA A 172 -2.38 -2.09 -1.41
CA ALA A 172 -2.21 -2.14 -2.86
C ALA A 172 -3.52 -1.84 -3.57
N CYS A 173 -3.74 -0.56 -3.91
CA CYS A 173 -4.97 -0.10 -4.55
C CYS A 173 -4.99 -0.47 -6.03
N GLU A 174 -6.09 -1.08 -6.49
CA GLU A 174 -6.33 -1.45 -7.88
C GLU A 174 -6.68 -0.26 -8.76
N PHE A 175 -7.23 0.82 -8.19
CA PHE A 175 -7.67 2.00 -8.96
C PHE A 175 -6.51 2.58 -9.79
N SER A 176 -6.80 2.86 -11.05
CA SER A 176 -5.81 3.33 -12.05
C SER A 176 -4.58 2.43 -12.16
N GLU A 177 -4.74 1.14 -11.89
CA GLU A 177 -3.65 0.14 -11.93
C GLU A 177 -2.43 0.51 -11.05
N THR A 178 -2.61 1.31 -9.97
CA THR A 178 -1.49 1.77 -9.16
C THR A 178 -0.75 0.61 -8.49
N PHE A 179 -1.44 -0.47 -8.13
CA PHE A 179 -0.84 -1.67 -7.57
C PHE A 179 0.14 -2.39 -8.52
N LEU A 180 0.02 -2.18 -9.85
CA LEU A 180 0.94 -2.75 -10.83
C LEU A 180 2.31 -2.05 -10.86
N LYS A 181 2.51 -1.01 -10.08
CA LYS A 181 3.81 -0.35 -9.90
C LYS A 181 4.61 -0.95 -8.74
N LEU A 182 3.94 -1.74 -7.88
CA LEU A 182 4.56 -2.39 -6.73
C LEU A 182 5.41 -3.59 -7.14
N THR A 183 6.24 -4.06 -6.22
CA THR A 183 7.03 -5.28 -6.38
C THR A 183 6.77 -6.19 -5.18
N PRO A 184 5.63 -6.92 -5.16
CA PRO A 184 5.26 -7.73 -4.02
C PRO A 184 6.18 -8.94 -3.86
N TYR A 185 6.77 -9.13 -2.68
CA TYR A 185 7.36 -10.39 -2.26
C TYR A 185 6.26 -11.38 -1.88
N LEU A 186 5.32 -10.92 -1.04
CA LEU A 186 4.05 -11.59 -0.73
C LEU A 186 2.88 -10.72 -1.20
N SER A 187 1.85 -11.34 -1.76
CA SER A 187 0.59 -10.65 -2.03
C SER A 187 -0.58 -11.32 -1.35
N VAL A 188 -1.54 -10.51 -0.93
CA VAL A 188 -2.83 -10.96 -0.42
C VAL A 188 -3.89 -10.44 -1.37
N VAL A 189 -4.77 -11.31 -1.87
CA VAL A 189 -5.91 -10.96 -2.71
C VAL A 189 -7.18 -11.34 -1.97
N LEU A 190 -7.89 -10.32 -1.47
CA LEU A 190 -9.03 -10.50 -0.57
C LEU A 190 -10.32 -10.84 -1.32
N ASN A 191 -10.60 -10.09 -2.37
CA ASN A 191 -11.80 -10.24 -3.21
C ASN A 191 -11.64 -9.40 -4.48
N ILE A 192 -12.41 -9.76 -5.51
CA ILE A 192 -12.52 -9.00 -6.76
C ILE A 192 -14.01 -8.78 -7.02
N ASP A 193 -14.48 -7.57 -6.75
CA ASP A 193 -15.89 -7.23 -6.89
C ASP A 193 -16.08 -6.05 -7.86
N ASN A 194 -17.33 -5.78 -8.18
CA ASN A 194 -17.75 -4.77 -9.13
C ASN A 194 -17.54 -3.35 -8.59
N ASP A 195 -16.29 -2.87 -8.67
CA ASP A 195 -15.91 -1.51 -8.31
C ASP A 195 -14.97 -0.95 -9.39
N HIS A 196 -14.91 0.38 -9.51
CA HIS A 196 -14.07 1.07 -10.49
C HIS A 196 -14.29 0.64 -11.95
N LEU A 197 -15.47 0.15 -12.33
CA LEU A 197 -15.78 -0.24 -13.71
C LEU A 197 -15.85 0.95 -14.67
N ASP A 198 -16.02 2.16 -14.19
CA ASP A 198 -15.83 3.40 -14.93
C ASP A 198 -14.41 3.53 -15.49
N TYR A 199 -13.42 2.99 -14.76
CA TYR A 199 -12.03 2.93 -15.21
C TYR A 199 -11.74 1.66 -16.03
N TYR A 200 -12.12 0.48 -15.53
CA TYR A 200 -11.77 -0.81 -16.18
C TYR A 200 -12.68 -1.17 -17.36
N GLY A 201 -13.87 -0.62 -17.44
CA GLY A 201 -14.85 -0.92 -18.49
C GLY A 201 -15.55 -2.28 -18.35
N SER A 202 -14.94 -3.28 -17.74
CA SER A 202 -15.54 -4.60 -17.52
C SER A 202 -14.90 -5.37 -16.35
N MET A 203 -15.65 -6.33 -15.80
CA MET A 203 -15.13 -7.30 -14.81
C MET A 203 -13.96 -8.13 -15.38
N GLY A 204 -13.96 -8.39 -16.68
CA GLY A 204 -12.87 -9.11 -17.36
C GLY A 204 -11.55 -8.35 -17.30
N GLU A 205 -11.57 -7.05 -17.56
CA GLU A 205 -10.40 -6.18 -17.48
C GLU A 205 -9.92 -6.02 -16.03
N LEU A 206 -10.84 -5.89 -15.07
CA LEU A 206 -10.50 -5.85 -13.66
C LEU A 206 -9.80 -7.15 -13.22
N LYS A 207 -10.38 -8.32 -13.54
CA LYS A 207 -9.74 -9.63 -13.28
C LYS A 207 -8.38 -9.74 -13.95
N PHE A 208 -8.22 -9.22 -15.15
CA PHE A 208 -6.95 -9.23 -15.87
C PHE A 208 -5.90 -8.36 -15.16
N ALA A 209 -6.28 -7.20 -14.62
CA ALA A 209 -5.38 -6.38 -13.81
C ALA A 209 -4.94 -7.11 -12.52
N PHE A 210 -5.85 -7.77 -11.79
CA PHE A 210 -5.50 -8.61 -10.65
C PHE A 210 -4.61 -9.80 -11.02
N LYS A 211 -4.84 -10.41 -12.19
CA LYS A 211 -3.94 -11.45 -12.72
C LYS A 211 -2.52 -10.91 -12.93
N ARG A 212 -2.39 -9.74 -13.55
CA ARG A 212 -1.08 -9.08 -13.73
C ARG A 212 -0.40 -8.82 -12.40
N PHE A 213 -1.12 -8.28 -11.41
CA PHE A 213 -0.60 -8.04 -10.07
C PHE A 213 -0.13 -9.35 -9.40
N ALA A 214 -0.94 -10.40 -9.43
CA ALA A 214 -0.57 -11.70 -8.87
C ALA A 214 0.68 -12.30 -9.54
N LEU A 215 0.82 -12.16 -10.87
CA LEU A 215 2.00 -12.62 -11.61
C LEU A 215 3.30 -11.89 -11.23
N MET A 216 3.21 -10.68 -10.68
CA MET A 216 4.38 -9.92 -10.20
C MET A 216 4.90 -10.41 -8.85
N THR A 217 4.12 -11.21 -8.13
CA THR A 217 4.49 -11.72 -6.79
C THR A 217 5.68 -12.67 -6.88
N GLN A 218 6.70 -12.38 -6.07
CA GLN A 218 7.97 -13.10 -6.14
C GLN A 218 7.95 -14.44 -5.41
N PHE A 219 7.31 -14.52 -4.24
CA PHE A 219 7.39 -15.70 -3.38
C PHE A 219 6.06 -16.44 -3.22
N MET A 220 5.01 -15.79 -2.68
CA MET A 220 3.74 -16.45 -2.34
C MET A 220 2.55 -15.51 -2.49
N ILE A 221 1.45 -16.02 -3.04
CA ILE A 221 0.15 -15.36 -3.10
C ILE A 221 -0.76 -16.00 -2.05
N PHE A 222 -1.41 -15.18 -1.23
CA PHE A 222 -2.50 -15.59 -0.36
C PHE A 222 -3.82 -15.12 -0.98
N ALA A 223 -4.76 -16.06 -1.22
CA ALA A 223 -5.99 -15.77 -1.94
C ALA A 223 -7.21 -16.28 -1.19
N ASN A 224 -8.28 -15.48 -1.20
CA ASN A 224 -9.53 -15.83 -0.54
C ASN A 224 -10.29 -16.92 -1.33
N ALA A 225 -10.43 -18.11 -0.75
CA ALA A 225 -11.17 -19.24 -1.32
C ALA A 225 -12.69 -19.01 -1.37
N ASP A 226 -13.20 -18.08 -0.55
CA ASP A 226 -14.63 -17.77 -0.51
C ASP A 226 -15.04 -16.79 -1.61
N ASP A 227 -14.06 -16.10 -2.27
CA ASP A 227 -14.35 -15.21 -3.39
C ASP A 227 -14.14 -15.90 -4.74
N LYS A 228 -15.26 -16.12 -5.43
CA LYS A 228 -15.26 -16.80 -6.74
C LYS A 228 -14.40 -16.08 -7.77
N ASN A 229 -14.47 -14.73 -7.84
CA ASN A 229 -13.73 -13.98 -8.84
C ASN A 229 -12.21 -14.04 -8.60
N THR A 230 -11.79 -14.00 -7.34
CA THR A 230 -10.40 -14.24 -6.95
C THR A 230 -9.94 -15.61 -7.38
N MET A 231 -10.72 -16.66 -7.07
CA MET A 231 -10.33 -18.03 -7.43
C MET A 231 -10.35 -18.27 -8.95
N ASP A 232 -11.27 -17.67 -9.70
CA ASP A 232 -11.25 -17.71 -11.16
C ASP A 232 -9.93 -17.16 -11.74
N VAL A 233 -9.32 -16.15 -11.09
CA VAL A 233 -8.00 -15.63 -11.48
C VAL A 233 -6.90 -16.58 -11.04
N MET A 234 -6.90 -17.02 -9.79
CA MET A 234 -5.81 -17.81 -9.20
C MET A 234 -5.62 -19.17 -9.86
N TYR A 235 -6.70 -19.85 -10.26
CA TYR A 235 -6.63 -21.13 -11.00
C TYR A 235 -5.94 -21.03 -12.36
N THR A 236 -5.78 -19.82 -12.92
CA THR A 236 -5.11 -19.61 -14.20
C THR A 236 -3.60 -19.33 -14.06
N LEU A 237 -3.07 -19.34 -12.84
CA LEU A 237 -1.70 -18.95 -12.56
C LEU A 237 -0.79 -20.16 -12.35
N ASP A 238 0.38 -20.12 -12.96
CA ASP A 238 1.50 -20.99 -12.59
C ASP A 238 2.36 -20.26 -11.53
N ARG A 239 1.84 -20.19 -10.31
CA ARG A 239 2.44 -19.50 -9.16
C ARG A 239 2.15 -20.25 -7.87
N ARG A 240 2.92 -19.97 -6.82
CA ARG A 240 2.66 -20.49 -5.49
C ARG A 240 1.48 -19.73 -4.87
N VAL A 241 0.34 -20.38 -4.81
CA VAL A 241 -0.87 -19.84 -4.16
C VAL A 241 -1.14 -20.64 -2.90
N ARG A 242 -1.49 -19.94 -1.82
CA ARG A 242 -2.09 -20.46 -0.61
C ARG A 242 -3.46 -19.82 -0.47
N THR A 243 -4.42 -20.64 -0.14
CA THR A 243 -5.81 -20.18 0.01
C THR A 243 -6.20 -20.06 1.48
N PHE A 244 -7.04 -19.06 1.75
CA PHE A 244 -7.69 -18.91 3.06
C PHE A 244 -9.19 -18.71 2.87
N GLY A 245 -9.99 -19.14 3.86
CA GLY A 245 -11.44 -18.98 3.78
C GLY A 245 -12.14 -19.30 5.09
N ILE A 246 -13.44 -19.12 5.10
CA ILE A 246 -14.36 -19.49 6.19
C ILE A 246 -15.29 -20.59 5.69
N ASP A 247 -15.99 -20.34 4.58
CA ASP A 247 -17.07 -21.19 4.07
C ASP A 247 -16.54 -22.24 3.08
N ASN A 248 -15.45 -21.97 2.37
CA ASN A 248 -14.78 -22.88 1.47
C ASN A 248 -13.50 -23.46 2.08
N ASP A 249 -13.20 -24.71 1.74
CA ASP A 249 -11.96 -25.36 2.18
C ASP A 249 -10.74 -24.69 1.53
N GLY A 250 -9.74 -24.39 2.33
CA GLY A 250 -8.51 -23.75 1.92
C GLY A 250 -7.29 -24.30 2.66
N ASP A 251 -6.09 -23.85 2.27
CA ASP A 251 -4.86 -24.20 3.02
C ASP A 251 -4.96 -23.70 4.48
N TYR A 252 -5.62 -22.56 4.68
CA TYR A 252 -5.96 -21.97 5.97
C TYR A 252 -7.47 -21.75 6.04
N GLN A 253 -8.12 -22.27 7.07
CA GLN A 253 -9.57 -22.13 7.23
C GLN A 253 -9.93 -21.70 8.65
N ALA A 254 -10.80 -20.70 8.76
CA ALA A 254 -11.44 -20.39 10.02
C ALA A 254 -12.60 -21.37 10.23
N ILE A 255 -12.50 -22.22 11.26
CA ILE A 255 -13.52 -23.18 11.64
C ILE A 255 -14.09 -22.85 13.02
N HIS A 256 -15.26 -23.37 13.36
CA HIS A 256 -15.95 -23.08 14.62
C HIS A 256 -16.13 -21.57 14.88
N VAL A 257 -16.40 -20.83 13.79
CA VAL A 257 -16.58 -19.37 13.86
C VAL A 257 -17.79 -19.03 14.70
N GLN A 258 -17.59 -18.24 15.73
CA GLN A 258 -18.67 -17.81 16.61
C GLN A 258 -18.53 -16.33 16.97
N GLU A 259 -19.68 -15.69 17.19
CA GLU A 259 -19.75 -14.33 17.66
C GLU A 259 -19.63 -14.31 19.19
N TYR A 260 -18.55 -13.71 19.75
CA TYR A 260 -18.37 -13.64 21.20
C TYR A 260 -18.90 -12.32 21.82
N LYS A 261 -19.08 -11.30 20.98
CA LYS A 261 -19.83 -10.08 21.29
C LYS A 261 -20.36 -9.49 19.98
N PRO A 262 -21.40 -8.66 19.98
CA PRO A 262 -22.01 -8.13 18.77
C PRO A 262 -21.01 -7.58 17.75
N GLY A 263 -20.96 -8.19 16.57
CA GLY A 263 -20.05 -7.84 15.47
C GLY A 263 -18.62 -8.35 15.61
N PHE A 264 -18.24 -9.05 16.70
CA PHE A 264 -16.86 -9.54 16.89
C PHE A 264 -16.81 -11.05 16.97
N PHE A 265 -15.86 -11.64 16.27
CA PHE A 265 -15.78 -13.08 16.05
C PHE A 265 -14.51 -13.70 16.62
N GLU A 266 -14.64 -14.97 16.99
CA GLU A 266 -13.53 -15.85 17.32
C GLU A 266 -13.66 -17.15 16.55
N PHE A 267 -12.55 -17.84 16.31
CA PHE A 267 -12.52 -19.06 15.55
C PHE A 267 -11.27 -19.89 15.86
N ASP A 268 -11.32 -21.16 15.49
CA ASP A 268 -10.12 -21.99 15.44
C ASP A 268 -9.51 -21.91 14.04
N LEU A 269 -8.19 -21.65 13.98
CA LEU A 269 -7.46 -21.71 12.73
C LEU A 269 -7.15 -23.16 12.38
N LYS A 270 -7.63 -23.62 11.23
CA LYS A 270 -7.24 -24.90 10.64
C LYS A 270 -6.17 -24.61 9.58
N GLU A 271 -5.04 -25.30 9.70
CA GLU A 271 -3.97 -25.34 8.70
C GLU A 271 -3.84 -26.76 8.22
N TRP A 272 -4.36 -27.08 7.03
CA TRP A 272 -4.53 -28.41 6.47
C TRP A 272 -5.28 -29.35 7.43
N SER A 273 -4.59 -30.32 8.07
CA SER A 273 -5.18 -31.25 9.04
C SER A 273 -4.93 -30.87 10.50
N LYS A 274 -4.28 -29.72 10.77
CA LYS A 274 -3.91 -29.28 12.12
C LYS A 274 -4.78 -28.08 12.54
N ILE A 275 -4.95 -27.92 13.83
CA ILE A 275 -5.58 -26.74 14.45
C ILE A 275 -4.50 -26.08 15.31
N PRO A 276 -3.69 -25.16 14.73
CA PRO A 276 -2.56 -24.55 15.43
C PRO A 276 -2.97 -23.59 16.53
N GLY A 277 -4.20 -23.06 16.54
CA GLY A 277 -4.62 -22.15 17.59
C GLY A 277 -6.03 -21.61 17.47
N HIS A 278 -6.47 -20.98 18.53
CA HIS A 278 -7.69 -20.21 18.63
C HIS A 278 -7.40 -18.72 18.46
N ILE A 279 -8.20 -18.04 17.65
CA ILE A 279 -8.03 -16.61 17.33
C ILE A 279 -9.30 -15.87 17.73
N ARG A 280 -9.12 -14.78 18.49
CA ARG A 280 -10.17 -13.82 18.80
C ARG A 280 -9.83 -12.49 18.19
N LEU A 281 -10.72 -11.99 17.33
CA LEU A 281 -10.52 -10.74 16.63
C LEU A 281 -10.96 -9.53 17.48
N ALA A 282 -10.12 -8.50 17.51
CA ALA A 282 -10.45 -7.21 18.13
C ALA A 282 -11.03 -6.19 17.12
N VAL A 283 -11.24 -6.63 15.88
CA VAL A 283 -11.89 -5.84 14.81
C VAL A 283 -13.26 -6.43 14.53
N PRO A 284 -14.29 -5.61 14.23
CA PRO A 284 -15.61 -6.11 13.89
C PRO A 284 -15.64 -6.66 12.47
N GLY A 285 -16.56 -7.60 12.23
CA GLY A 285 -16.81 -8.20 10.91
C GLY A 285 -16.48 -9.69 10.87
N ARG A 286 -17.23 -10.43 10.04
CA ARG A 286 -17.00 -11.86 9.76
C ARG A 286 -16.02 -12.05 8.58
N HIS A 287 -15.78 -11.03 7.81
CA HIS A 287 -14.98 -11.03 6.58
C HIS A 287 -13.51 -10.78 6.85
#